data_df405c8d78b45995a626e19c745cfffb
#
_entry.id   df405c8d78b45995a626e19c745cfffb
#
_cell.length_a   1.000
_cell.length_b   1.000
_cell.length_c   1.000
_cell.angle_alpha   90.00
_cell.angle_beta   90.00
_cell.angle_gamma   90.00
#
_symmetry.space_group_name_H-M   'P 1'
#
loop_
_entity.id
_entity.type
_entity.pdbx_description
1 polymer ?
#
loop_
_entity_poly.entity_id
_entity_poly.type
_entity_poly.pdbx_seq_one_letter_code
_entity_poly.pdbx_strand_id
1 'polypeptide(L)'
;MPKILRIGFLLAASLCSVGVAEAVDHPAFEPVKDLFAAMSRQDGKAMQETSTEDFQLLEHGEDWTMQKLVAVVKANGKPHQRKNFFKQIRARQTGDLAWVSYWNKAEIKRATELRVIVWLESAVMVKVDGKWKIQMLHSTRVDPDRQPKNIEWDPLEAAK
;
A
#
# COMPACT_ATOMS: atom_id res chain seq x y z
N MET A 1 0.70 71.37 -31.64
CA MET A 1 0.33 70.60 -30.41
C MET A 1 0.20 69.16 -30.82
N PRO A 2 1.14 68.26 -30.47
CA PRO A 2 1.05 66.86 -30.79
C PRO A 2 0.23 66.08 -29.75
N LYS A 3 -0.68 65.23 -30.19
CA LYS A 3 -1.54 64.32 -29.40
C LYS A 3 -0.67 63.09 -28.98
N ILE A 4 -0.50 62.90 -27.68
CA ILE A 4 0.16 61.73 -27.13
C ILE A 4 -0.84 60.56 -27.05
N LEU A 5 -0.56 59.54 -27.86
CA LEU A 5 -1.28 58.27 -27.87
C LEU A 5 -0.79 57.38 -26.69
N ARG A 6 -1.59 57.14 -25.65
CA ARG A 6 -1.28 56.23 -24.57
C ARG A 6 -1.66 54.83 -25.00
N ILE A 7 -0.67 53.98 -25.28
CA ILE A 7 -0.85 52.53 -25.46
C ILE A 7 -0.89 51.88 -24.09
N GLY A 8 -2.05 51.40 -23.69
CA GLY A 8 -2.22 50.62 -22.47
C GLY A 8 -1.78 49.17 -22.71
N PHE A 9 -0.74 48.74 -21.99
CA PHE A 9 -0.28 47.33 -21.98
C PHE A 9 -1.16 46.57 -20.99
N LEU A 10 -2.05 45.70 -21.49
CA LEU A 10 -2.77 44.73 -20.65
C LEU A 10 -1.84 43.55 -20.40
N LEU A 11 -1.33 43.43 -19.18
CA LEU A 11 -0.63 42.24 -18.72
C LEU A 11 -1.65 41.17 -18.35
N ALA A 12 -1.83 40.18 -19.24
CA ALA A 12 -2.62 38.99 -18.90
C ALA A 12 -1.79 38.05 -18.03
N ALA A 13 -2.04 38.05 -16.73
CA ALA A 13 -1.44 37.08 -15.80
C ALA A 13 -2.11 35.72 -16.02
N SER A 14 -1.43 34.82 -16.73
CA SER A 14 -1.84 33.41 -16.84
C SER A 14 -1.54 32.71 -15.52
N LEU A 15 -2.58 32.45 -14.73
CA LEU A 15 -2.52 31.58 -13.54
C LEU A 15 -2.35 30.14 -14.02
N CYS A 16 -1.12 29.64 -14.10
CA CYS A 16 -0.86 28.20 -14.18
C CYS A 16 -1.25 27.59 -12.84
N SER A 17 -2.43 26.98 -12.78
CA SER A 17 -2.78 26.06 -11.69
C SER A 17 -1.87 24.83 -11.83
N VAL A 18 -0.84 24.74 -10.98
CA VAL A 18 -0.06 23.52 -10.80
C VAL A 18 -0.97 22.54 -10.07
N GLY A 19 -1.67 21.70 -10.84
CA GLY A 19 -2.35 20.53 -10.29
C GLY A 19 -1.31 19.65 -9.63
N VAL A 20 -1.39 19.47 -8.33
CA VAL A 20 -0.63 18.44 -7.60
C VAL A 20 -1.15 17.11 -8.12
N ALA A 21 -0.43 16.48 -9.06
CA ALA A 21 -0.72 15.12 -9.46
C ALA A 21 -0.53 14.24 -8.21
N GLU A 22 -1.61 13.63 -7.75
CA GLU A 22 -1.56 12.62 -6.69
C GLU A 22 -0.58 11.53 -7.16
N ALA A 23 0.42 11.23 -6.33
CA ALA A 23 1.45 10.27 -6.70
C ALA A 23 0.81 8.88 -6.80
N VAL A 24 0.60 8.42 -8.04
CA VAL A 24 0.06 7.08 -8.30
C VAL A 24 1.04 6.04 -7.77
N ASP A 25 0.52 5.05 -7.04
CA ASP A 25 1.32 3.94 -6.53
C ASP A 25 2.06 3.20 -7.65
N HIS A 26 3.28 2.75 -7.34
CA HIS A 26 4.05 1.97 -8.30
C HIS A 26 3.35 0.64 -8.63
N PRO A 27 3.26 0.20 -9.90
CA PRO A 27 2.55 -1.04 -10.28
C PRO A 27 3.00 -2.30 -9.53
N ALA A 28 4.26 -2.37 -9.09
CA ALA A 28 4.76 -3.46 -8.26
C ALA A 28 4.12 -3.49 -6.86
N PHE A 29 3.38 -2.47 -6.44
CA PHE A 29 2.69 -2.45 -5.15
C PHE A 29 1.34 -3.17 -5.19
N GLU A 30 0.74 -3.36 -6.36
CA GLU A 30 -0.58 -3.99 -6.52
C GLU A 30 -0.67 -5.39 -5.87
N PRO A 31 0.29 -6.34 -6.05
CA PRO A 31 0.19 -7.64 -5.39
C PRO A 31 0.19 -7.57 -3.86
N VAL A 32 0.79 -6.54 -3.27
CA VAL A 32 0.69 -6.30 -1.81
C VAL A 32 -0.75 -5.94 -1.44
N LYS A 33 -1.37 -5.03 -2.17
CA LYS A 33 -2.78 -4.66 -1.95
C LYS A 33 -3.70 -5.87 -2.14
N ASP A 34 -3.48 -6.67 -3.17
CA ASP A 34 -4.23 -7.89 -3.45
C ASP A 34 -4.08 -8.93 -2.32
N LEU A 35 -2.87 -9.11 -1.77
CA LEU A 35 -2.63 -9.99 -0.62
C LEU A 35 -3.49 -9.57 0.57
N PHE A 36 -3.48 -8.28 0.94
CA PHE A 36 -4.26 -7.81 2.08
C PHE A 36 -5.77 -7.80 1.82
N ALA A 37 -6.21 -7.62 0.58
CA ALA A 37 -7.60 -7.83 0.19
C ALA A 37 -8.01 -9.30 0.36
N ALA A 38 -7.19 -10.24 -0.09
CA ALA A 38 -7.41 -11.68 0.08
C ALA A 38 -7.39 -12.09 1.57
N MET A 39 -6.46 -11.55 2.38
CA MET A 39 -6.43 -11.72 3.83
C MET A 39 -7.74 -11.26 4.50
N SER A 40 -8.30 -10.13 4.06
CA SER A 40 -9.55 -9.60 4.62
C SER A 40 -10.74 -10.51 4.34
N ARG A 41 -10.71 -11.25 3.23
CA ARG A 41 -11.72 -12.26 2.86
C ARG A 41 -11.38 -13.66 3.37
N GLN A 42 -10.21 -13.84 4.00
CA GLN A 42 -9.68 -15.16 4.40
C GLN A 42 -9.53 -16.14 3.22
N ASP A 43 -9.29 -15.62 2.03
CA ASP A 43 -9.13 -16.39 0.80
C ASP A 43 -7.68 -16.84 0.64
N GLY A 44 -7.37 -18.02 1.19
CA GLY A 44 -6.01 -18.57 1.14
C GLY A 44 -5.50 -18.87 -0.26
N LYS A 45 -6.38 -19.15 -1.24
CA LYS A 45 -5.97 -19.38 -2.62
C LYS A 45 -5.56 -18.05 -3.26
N ALA A 46 -6.39 -17.02 -3.15
CA ALA A 46 -6.06 -15.69 -3.64
C ALA A 46 -4.78 -15.12 -2.98
N MET A 47 -4.55 -15.40 -1.68
CA MET A 47 -3.29 -15.03 -1.02
C MET A 47 -2.08 -15.68 -1.69
N GLN A 48 -2.12 -16.99 -1.99
CA GLN A 48 -1.04 -17.71 -2.66
C GLN A 48 -0.77 -17.17 -4.06
N GLU A 49 -1.80 -16.76 -4.79
CA GLU A 49 -1.68 -16.22 -6.14
C GLU A 49 -0.94 -14.88 -6.21
N THR A 50 -0.79 -14.16 -5.11
CA THR A 50 -0.07 -12.87 -5.06
C THR A 50 1.44 -13.00 -4.94
N SER A 51 1.96 -14.19 -4.64
CA SER A 51 3.36 -14.41 -4.30
C SER A 51 4.04 -15.47 -5.19
N THR A 52 5.36 -15.52 -5.08
CA THR A 52 6.16 -16.63 -5.63
C THR A 52 6.05 -17.88 -4.77
N GLU A 53 6.47 -19.02 -5.29
CA GLU A 53 6.47 -20.29 -4.54
C GLU A 53 7.44 -20.28 -3.35
N ASP A 54 8.56 -19.56 -3.48
CA ASP A 54 9.59 -19.34 -2.46
C ASP A 54 9.34 -18.12 -1.57
N PHE A 55 8.08 -17.66 -1.48
CA PHE A 55 7.70 -16.51 -0.67
C PHE A 55 8.20 -16.61 0.77
N GLN A 56 8.80 -15.52 1.24
CA GLN A 56 9.28 -15.33 2.60
C GLN A 56 8.59 -14.16 3.28
N LEU A 57 8.08 -14.34 4.48
CA LEU A 57 7.61 -13.25 5.34
C LEU A 57 8.41 -13.22 6.63
N LEU A 58 9.13 -12.11 6.85
CA LEU A 58 9.79 -11.84 8.13
C LEU A 58 8.81 -11.06 9.02
N GLU A 59 8.26 -11.74 10.03
CA GLU A 59 7.24 -11.20 10.95
C GLU A 59 7.56 -11.64 12.39
N HIS A 60 7.55 -10.70 13.32
CA HIS A 60 7.78 -10.95 14.75
C HIS A 60 9.09 -11.70 15.09
N GLY A 61 10.13 -11.54 14.29
CA GLY A 61 11.40 -12.26 14.45
C GLY A 61 11.36 -13.71 13.97
N GLU A 62 10.34 -14.10 13.26
CA GLU A 62 10.18 -15.41 12.65
C GLU A 62 10.20 -15.32 11.11
N ASP A 63 10.59 -16.43 10.49
CA ASP A 63 10.52 -16.64 9.04
C ASP A 63 9.30 -17.49 8.69
N TRP A 64 8.37 -16.92 7.93
CA TRP A 64 7.11 -17.57 7.58
C TRP A 64 7.01 -17.81 6.07
N THR A 65 6.49 -18.97 5.73
CA THR A 65 6.03 -19.26 4.37
C THR A 65 4.62 -18.71 4.13
N MET A 66 4.19 -18.66 2.87
CA MET A 66 2.81 -18.31 2.54
C MET A 66 1.80 -19.29 3.18
N GLN A 67 2.13 -20.58 3.27
CA GLN A 67 1.28 -21.58 3.92
C GLN A 67 1.07 -21.28 5.40
N LYS A 68 2.14 -20.86 6.11
CA LYS A 68 2.03 -20.43 7.52
C LYS A 68 1.16 -19.19 7.64
N LEU A 69 1.35 -18.18 6.78
CA LEU A 69 0.52 -16.97 6.79
C LEU A 69 -0.96 -17.30 6.57
N VAL A 70 -1.30 -18.14 5.58
CA VAL A 70 -2.66 -18.59 5.31
C VAL A 70 -3.25 -19.31 6.53
N ALA A 71 -2.46 -20.20 7.16
CA ALA A 71 -2.91 -20.91 8.36
C ALA A 71 -3.23 -19.96 9.52
N VAL A 72 -2.38 -18.95 9.77
CA VAL A 72 -2.60 -17.93 10.81
C VAL A 72 -3.84 -17.10 10.52
N VAL A 73 -4.04 -16.67 9.27
CA VAL A 73 -5.23 -15.91 8.85
C VAL A 73 -6.50 -16.71 9.08
N LYS A 74 -6.53 -18.00 8.73
CA LYS A 74 -7.67 -18.91 8.94
C LYS A 74 -7.90 -19.20 10.42
N ALA A 75 -6.84 -19.42 11.20
CA ALA A 75 -6.94 -19.73 12.65
C ALA A 75 -7.49 -18.55 13.47
N ASN A 76 -7.38 -17.33 12.98
CA ASN A 76 -8.02 -16.16 13.59
C ASN A 76 -9.56 -16.24 13.61
N GLY A 77 -10.15 -17.30 13.03
CA GLY A 77 -11.54 -17.79 13.15
C GLY A 77 -12.57 -16.67 13.06
N LYS A 78 -13.80 -16.94 12.82
CA LYS A 78 -15.01 -16.09 12.75
C LYS A 78 -14.89 -14.80 11.94
N PRO A 79 -15.86 -14.49 11.10
CA PRO A 79 -15.86 -13.30 10.27
C PRO A 79 -15.68 -12.06 11.15
N HIS A 80 -14.56 -11.42 10.97
CA HIS A 80 -14.28 -10.08 11.49
C HIS A 80 -14.23 -9.14 10.29
N GLN A 81 -14.70 -7.93 10.48
CA GLN A 81 -14.49 -6.91 9.45
C GLN A 81 -13.05 -6.41 9.57
N ARG A 82 -12.29 -6.57 8.51
CA ARG A 82 -10.94 -6.00 8.39
C ARG A 82 -10.96 -4.97 7.26
N LYS A 83 -10.54 -3.75 7.58
CA LYS A 83 -10.27 -2.68 6.61
C LYS A 83 -8.77 -2.42 6.63
N ASN A 84 -8.17 -2.35 5.45
CA ASN A 84 -6.76 -2.02 5.31
C ASN A 84 -6.61 -0.63 4.69
N PHE A 85 -5.56 0.06 5.08
CA PHE A 85 -5.19 1.37 4.60
C PHE A 85 -3.68 1.37 4.37
N PHE A 86 -3.25 2.00 3.29
CA PHE A 86 -1.84 2.04 2.94
C PHE A 86 -1.36 3.48 2.75
N LYS A 87 -0.04 3.64 2.80
CA LYS A 87 0.66 4.78 2.24
C LYS A 87 2.00 4.33 1.72
N GLN A 88 2.16 4.32 0.40
CA GLN A 88 3.44 4.03 -0.22
C GLN A 88 4.44 5.12 0.15
N ILE A 89 5.61 4.73 0.66
CA ILE A 89 6.71 5.65 1.00
C ILE A 89 7.64 5.78 -0.20
N ARG A 90 8.06 4.63 -0.75
CA ARG A 90 9.02 4.59 -1.84
C ARG A 90 8.91 3.29 -2.62
N ALA A 91 9.18 3.38 -3.92
CA ALA A 91 9.39 2.23 -4.78
C ALA A 91 10.64 2.44 -5.64
N ARG A 92 11.32 1.36 -6.00
CA ARG A 92 12.40 1.34 -6.98
C ARG A 92 12.31 0.05 -7.78
N GLN A 93 12.58 0.14 -9.06
CA GLN A 93 12.58 -0.99 -9.98
C GLN A 93 13.89 -1.05 -10.75
N THR A 94 14.40 -2.27 -10.97
CA THR A 94 15.53 -2.57 -11.86
C THR A 94 15.18 -3.83 -12.63
N GLY A 95 14.88 -3.68 -13.93
CA GLY A 95 14.39 -4.80 -14.74
C GLY A 95 13.12 -5.41 -14.17
N ASP A 96 13.15 -6.70 -13.93
CA ASP A 96 12.03 -7.48 -13.39
C ASP A 96 12.04 -7.62 -11.86
N LEU A 97 12.87 -6.84 -11.18
CA LEU A 97 12.92 -6.75 -9.72
C LEU A 97 12.52 -5.35 -9.27
N ALA A 98 11.69 -5.27 -8.24
CA ALA A 98 11.35 -4.03 -7.55
C ALA A 98 11.34 -4.23 -6.05
N TRP A 99 11.50 -3.15 -5.30
CA TRP A 99 11.16 -3.12 -3.89
C TRP A 99 10.25 -1.93 -3.61
N VAL A 100 9.36 -2.12 -2.65
CA VAL A 100 8.44 -1.10 -2.15
C VAL A 100 8.54 -1.01 -0.64
N SER A 101 8.44 0.20 -0.09
CA SER A 101 8.27 0.42 1.35
C SER A 101 7.00 1.24 1.57
N TYR A 102 6.26 0.89 2.63
CA TYR A 102 4.95 1.47 2.86
C TYR A 102 4.53 1.38 4.32
N TRP A 103 3.61 2.24 4.69
CA TRP A 103 2.83 2.10 5.91
C TRP A 103 1.59 1.26 5.62
N ASN A 104 1.26 0.37 6.54
CA ASN A 104 0.04 -0.44 6.52
C ASN A 104 -0.71 -0.24 7.83
N LYS A 105 -2.00 0.04 7.74
CA LYS A 105 -2.91 0.13 8.89
C LYS A 105 -4.06 -0.84 8.68
N ALA A 106 -4.38 -1.62 9.70
CA ALA A 106 -5.59 -2.44 9.72
C ALA A 106 -6.52 -2.02 10.86
N GLU A 107 -7.79 -1.84 10.52
CA GLU A 107 -8.90 -1.71 11.45
C GLU A 107 -9.65 -3.04 11.47
N ILE A 108 -9.58 -3.74 12.61
CA ILE A 108 -10.15 -5.07 12.78
C ILE A 108 -11.29 -4.98 13.79
N LYS A 109 -12.52 -5.15 13.31
CA LYS A 109 -13.72 -5.14 14.18
C LYS A 109 -14.16 -6.55 14.48
N ARG A 110 -14.23 -6.88 15.76
CA ARG A 110 -14.77 -8.15 16.29
C ARG A 110 -15.88 -7.84 17.30
N ALA A 111 -17.12 -8.23 16.99
CA ALA A 111 -18.27 -7.88 17.80
C ALA A 111 -18.31 -6.37 18.13
N THR A 112 -18.04 -5.99 19.38
CA THR A 112 -18.01 -4.58 19.84
C THR A 112 -16.61 -3.98 19.90
N GLU A 113 -15.56 -4.79 19.73
CA GLU A 113 -14.16 -4.33 19.84
C GLU A 113 -13.62 -3.89 18.49
N LEU A 114 -13.06 -2.70 18.43
CA LEU A 114 -12.27 -2.19 17.31
C LEU A 114 -10.80 -2.18 17.71
N ARG A 115 -9.98 -2.94 16.99
CA ARG A 115 -8.53 -2.96 17.14
C ARG A 115 -7.87 -2.31 15.93
N VAL A 116 -7.02 -1.33 16.16
CA VAL A 116 -6.20 -0.68 15.14
C VAL A 116 -4.78 -1.14 15.30
N ILE A 117 -4.16 -1.58 14.22
CA ILE A 117 -2.76 -2.00 14.19
C ILE A 117 -2.09 -1.30 13.02
N VAL A 118 -0.87 -0.81 13.25
CA VAL A 118 -0.05 -0.16 12.24
C VAL A 118 1.27 -0.89 12.10
N TRP A 119 1.72 -1.06 10.86
CA TRP A 119 3.01 -1.64 10.51
C TRP A 119 3.78 -0.70 9.59
N LEU A 120 5.09 -0.74 9.70
CA LEU A 120 6.03 -0.28 8.71
C LEU A 120 6.55 -1.51 7.97
N GLU A 121 6.34 -1.56 6.67
CA GLU A 121 6.60 -2.75 5.88
C GLU A 121 7.44 -2.44 4.64
N SER A 122 8.11 -3.47 4.15
CA SER A 122 8.77 -3.48 2.85
C SER A 122 8.57 -4.81 2.15
N ALA A 123 8.52 -4.79 0.83
CA ALA A 123 8.40 -5.98 0.02
C ALA A 123 9.37 -5.95 -1.15
N VAL A 124 9.91 -7.12 -1.48
CA VAL A 124 10.64 -7.38 -2.72
C VAL A 124 9.69 -8.08 -3.68
N MET A 125 9.62 -7.52 -4.87
CA MET A 125 8.72 -7.91 -5.94
C MET A 125 9.53 -8.42 -7.13
N VAL A 126 9.08 -9.50 -7.75
CA VAL A 126 9.66 -10.01 -8.99
C VAL A 126 8.58 -10.20 -10.04
N LYS A 127 8.93 -10.07 -11.31
CA LYS A 127 8.02 -10.42 -12.40
C LYS A 127 8.14 -11.90 -12.75
N VAL A 128 7.02 -12.60 -12.70
CA VAL A 128 6.86 -13.97 -13.18
C VAL A 128 5.80 -13.93 -14.28
N ASP A 129 6.17 -14.34 -15.49
CA ASP A 129 5.29 -14.30 -16.67
C ASP A 129 4.66 -12.92 -16.90
N GLY A 130 5.48 -11.87 -16.75
CA GLY A 130 5.07 -10.48 -16.93
C GLY A 130 4.23 -9.87 -15.79
N LYS A 131 3.90 -10.63 -14.76
CA LYS A 131 3.10 -10.19 -13.59
C LYS A 131 3.98 -10.02 -12.37
N TRP A 132 3.78 -8.96 -11.64
CA TRP A 132 4.44 -8.76 -10.36
C TRP A 132 3.94 -9.77 -9.32
N LYS A 133 4.88 -10.34 -8.56
CA LYS A 133 4.66 -11.27 -7.44
C LYS A 133 5.49 -10.85 -6.25
N ILE A 134 4.97 -11.08 -5.05
CA ILE A 134 5.73 -10.84 -3.81
C ILE A 134 6.68 -12.02 -3.61
N GLN A 135 7.98 -11.74 -3.56
CA GLN A 135 8.99 -12.74 -3.19
C GLN A 135 9.34 -12.66 -1.71
N MET A 136 9.47 -11.45 -1.17
CA MET A 136 9.74 -11.25 0.25
C MET A 136 8.91 -10.09 0.80
N LEU A 137 8.40 -10.25 2.01
CA LEU A 137 7.76 -9.21 2.78
C LEU A 137 8.40 -9.15 4.16
N HIS A 138 8.77 -7.95 4.60
CA HIS A 138 9.23 -7.70 5.96
C HIS A 138 8.26 -6.77 6.66
N SER A 139 7.77 -7.17 7.81
CA SER A 139 6.75 -6.48 8.58
C SER A 139 7.25 -6.15 9.98
N THR A 140 7.13 -4.89 10.36
CA THR A 140 7.43 -4.40 11.72
C THR A 140 6.21 -3.71 12.28
N ARG A 141 5.64 -4.29 13.33
CA ARG A 141 4.54 -3.65 14.06
C ARG A 141 5.05 -2.42 14.80
N VAL A 142 4.32 -1.30 14.68
CA VAL A 142 4.68 -0.02 15.27
C VAL A 142 3.81 0.26 16.49
N ASP A 143 4.46 0.53 17.62
CA ASP A 143 3.77 0.89 18.86
C ASP A 143 2.99 2.22 18.70
N PRO A 144 1.85 2.38 19.37
CA PRO A 144 0.97 3.55 19.19
C PRO A 144 1.67 4.91 19.39
N ASP A 145 2.59 4.99 20.33
CA ASP A 145 3.37 6.21 20.65
C ASP A 145 4.41 6.56 19.58
N ARG A 146 4.78 5.60 18.74
CA ARG A 146 5.76 5.74 17.65
C ARG A 146 5.12 5.89 16.28
N GLN A 147 3.81 5.82 16.19
CA GLN A 147 3.09 5.94 14.92
C GLN A 147 3.14 7.39 14.40
N PRO A 148 3.40 7.59 13.09
CA PRO A 148 3.34 8.91 12.48
C PRO A 148 1.94 9.51 12.61
N LYS A 149 1.86 10.78 13.04
CA LYS A 149 0.57 11.46 13.31
C LYS A 149 -0.10 12.02 12.05
N ASN A 150 0.66 12.22 10.97
CA ASN A 150 0.23 12.96 9.78
C ASN A 150 0.28 12.13 8.49
N ILE A 151 -0.09 10.85 8.56
CA ILE A 151 -0.19 10.02 7.36
C ILE A 151 -1.58 10.22 6.75
N GLU A 152 -1.62 10.63 5.49
CA GLU A 152 -2.81 10.53 4.66
C GLU A 152 -2.95 9.07 4.21
N TRP A 153 -3.92 8.38 4.76
CA TRP A 153 -4.14 6.96 4.53
C TRP A 153 -5.01 6.73 3.31
N ASP A 154 -4.52 5.93 2.38
CA ASP A 154 -5.27 5.49 1.21
C ASP A 154 -6.03 4.20 1.57
N PRO A 155 -7.38 4.20 1.60
CA PRO A 155 -8.15 3.02 1.90
C PRO A 155 -7.96 1.97 0.81
N LEU A 156 -7.77 0.70 1.20
CA LEU A 156 -7.87 -0.40 0.26
C LEU A 156 -9.35 -0.58 -0.10
N GLU A 157 -9.70 -0.25 -1.34
CA GLU A 157 -11.05 -0.51 -1.83
C GLU A 157 -11.34 -2.00 -1.81
N ALA A 158 -12.55 -2.36 -1.36
CA ALA A 158 -12.99 -3.74 -1.47
C ALA A 158 -13.02 -4.12 -2.96
N ALA A 159 -12.31 -5.19 -3.34
CA ALA A 159 -12.43 -5.72 -4.70
C ALA A 159 -13.91 -5.98 -5.01
N LYS A 160 -14.38 -5.37 -6.10
CA LYS A 160 -15.75 -5.53 -6.61
C LYS A 160 -16.04 -6.96 -7.04
#